data_708ee3075127f313323bbf3f3b587f14
#
_entry.id   708ee3075127f313323bbf3f3b587f14
#
_cell.length_a   1.000
_cell.length_b   1.000
_cell.length_c   1.000
_cell.angle_alpha   90.00
_cell.angle_beta   90.00
_cell.angle_gamma   90.00
#
_symmetry.space_group_name_H-M   'P 1'
#
loop_
_entity.id
_entity.type
_entity.pdbx_description
1 polymer ?
#
loop_
_entity_poly.entity_id
_entity_poly.type
_entity_poly.pdbx_seq_one_letter_code
_entity_poly.pdbx_strand_id
1 'polypeptide(L)'
;QEPQYTNDTLVIDDSREGWVDSVHILLDGFFSGGKVPKFDYSAIRPEGALIHGFGGTSSGPNPLIELHDNLTELYTDKVGEPVSSVDIVDTENLIGRCVVAGNVRRSAALAMGKFDDTRYLEMKNDQEKLYHHRWGSNNSFNAEVGMDYTWHAEQSQKNGEPGYIWLNNARTRGRFKDGPRYDDVNVAGFNPCVEQQLEDAELCCLVETYPAKHDDMEDYLRTLKIAYLYGKTITLSNTHWPETNAKMLKNRRIGLSQSGVVQAFNKFGRREVYE
;
A
#
# COMPACT_ATOMS: atom_id res chain seq x y z
N GLN A 1 14.68 -1.25 21.92
CA GLN A 1 15.12 -2.00 23.11
C GLN A 1 15.71 -3.35 22.69
N GLU A 2 16.43 -4.02 23.60
CA GLU A 2 16.95 -5.36 23.34
C GLU A 2 15.84 -6.40 23.61
N PRO A 3 15.53 -7.30 22.65
CA PRO A 3 14.51 -8.34 22.82
C PRO A 3 14.92 -9.35 23.91
N GLN A 4 13.93 -9.84 24.67
CA GLN A 4 14.16 -10.92 25.66
C GLN A 4 13.91 -12.27 24.98
N TYR A 5 14.96 -12.85 24.37
CA TYR A 5 14.85 -14.18 23.76
C TYR A 5 14.61 -15.27 24.81
N THR A 6 13.61 -16.11 24.62
CA THR A 6 13.25 -17.21 25.54
C THR A 6 13.54 -18.57 24.92
N ASN A 7 13.51 -19.61 25.75
CA ASN A 7 13.60 -21.00 25.26
C ASN A 7 12.24 -21.61 24.90
N ASP A 8 11.16 -20.87 25.14
CA ASP A 8 9.82 -21.29 24.76
C ASP A 8 9.72 -21.40 23.23
N THR A 9 8.87 -22.29 22.76
CA THR A 9 8.60 -22.47 21.33
C THR A 9 7.18 -22.05 21.03
N LEU A 10 7.01 -21.15 20.05
CA LEU A 10 5.73 -20.77 19.49
C LEU A 10 5.53 -21.46 18.12
N VAL A 11 4.61 -22.40 18.04
CA VAL A 11 4.19 -22.97 16.76
C VAL A 11 3.31 -21.95 16.06
N ILE A 12 3.73 -21.49 14.88
CA ILE A 12 2.98 -20.51 14.10
C ILE A 12 1.84 -21.21 13.37
N ASP A 13 0.62 -20.79 13.63
CA ASP A 13 -0.56 -21.34 12.99
C ASP A 13 -0.60 -21.03 11.48
N ASP A 14 -1.12 -21.98 10.67
CA ASP A 14 -1.28 -21.82 9.21
C ASP A 14 -2.47 -20.94 8.87
N SER A 15 -2.47 -19.72 9.39
CA SER A 15 -3.51 -18.72 9.26
C SER A 15 -2.90 -17.32 9.09
N ARG A 16 -3.70 -16.38 8.56
CA ARG A 16 -3.31 -14.98 8.50
C ARG A 16 -2.96 -14.43 9.88
N GLU A 17 -3.79 -14.76 10.85
CA GLU A 17 -3.64 -14.33 12.24
C GLU A 17 -2.33 -14.83 12.83
N GLY A 18 -2.01 -16.13 12.67
CA GLY A 18 -0.76 -16.71 13.17
C GLY A 18 0.49 -16.05 12.59
N TRP A 19 0.48 -15.71 11.29
CA TRP A 19 1.58 -14.98 10.66
C TRP A 19 1.70 -13.55 11.22
N VAL A 20 0.59 -12.82 11.32
CA VAL A 20 0.58 -11.45 11.85
C VAL A 20 1.04 -11.42 13.31
N ASP A 21 0.54 -12.34 14.13
CA ASP A 21 0.89 -12.43 15.55
C ASP A 21 2.39 -12.72 15.74
N SER A 22 2.98 -13.59 14.90
CA SER A 22 4.42 -13.88 14.97
C SER A 22 5.29 -12.65 14.66
N VAL A 23 4.91 -11.86 13.66
CA VAL A 23 5.59 -10.59 13.31
C VAL A 23 5.39 -9.57 14.42
N HIS A 24 4.18 -9.48 14.99
CA HIS A 24 3.90 -8.57 16.12
C HIS A 24 4.76 -8.90 17.33
N ILE A 25 4.87 -10.17 17.72
CA ILE A 25 5.70 -10.63 18.84
C ILE A 25 7.17 -10.26 18.61
N LEU A 26 7.69 -10.48 17.39
CA LEU A 26 9.07 -10.11 17.06
C LEU A 26 9.32 -8.61 17.19
N LEU A 27 8.43 -7.79 16.60
CA LEU A 27 8.55 -6.33 16.65
C LEU A 27 8.35 -5.77 18.07
N ASP A 28 7.42 -6.33 18.85
CA ASP A 28 7.25 -5.95 20.26
C ASP A 28 8.52 -6.22 21.07
N GLY A 29 9.23 -7.31 20.77
CA GLY A 29 10.55 -7.57 21.34
C GLY A 29 11.50 -6.38 21.18
N PHE A 30 11.63 -5.85 19.97
CA PHE A 30 12.52 -4.72 19.69
C PHE A 30 11.98 -3.37 20.17
N PHE A 31 10.67 -3.14 20.12
CA PHE A 31 10.10 -1.83 20.46
C PHE A 31 9.85 -1.67 21.96
N SER A 32 9.38 -2.72 22.63
CA SER A 32 8.97 -2.69 24.03
C SER A 32 9.88 -3.52 24.95
N GLY A 33 10.87 -4.25 24.42
CA GLY A 33 11.68 -5.20 25.18
C GLY A 33 10.88 -6.45 25.60
N GLY A 34 9.90 -6.83 24.79
CA GLY A 34 9.05 -8.00 24.99
C GLY A 34 9.81 -9.33 24.86
N LYS A 35 9.13 -10.41 25.25
CA LYS A 35 9.66 -11.77 25.11
C LYS A 35 9.51 -12.26 23.70
N VAL A 36 10.59 -12.76 23.09
CA VAL A 36 10.59 -13.36 21.77
C VAL A 36 10.89 -14.86 21.90
N PRO A 37 9.92 -15.76 21.62
CA PRO A 37 10.11 -17.20 21.63
C PRO A 37 10.87 -17.67 20.39
N LYS A 38 11.26 -18.93 20.37
CA LYS A 38 11.68 -19.61 19.15
C LYS A 38 10.44 -19.87 18.27
N PHE A 39 10.46 -19.38 17.04
CA PHE A 39 9.37 -19.62 16.10
C PHE A 39 9.50 -21.01 15.45
N ASP A 40 8.42 -21.78 15.48
CA ASP A 40 8.31 -23.06 14.81
C ASP A 40 7.30 -22.93 13.65
N TYR A 41 7.81 -23.07 12.45
CA TYR A 41 7.06 -22.91 11.19
C TYR A 41 6.47 -24.22 10.66
N SER A 42 6.63 -25.33 11.38
CA SER A 42 6.28 -26.67 10.91
C SER A 42 4.78 -26.89 10.65
N ALA A 43 3.92 -26.10 11.26
CA ALA A 43 2.48 -26.18 11.03
C ALA A 43 2.03 -25.45 9.76
N ILE A 44 2.88 -24.59 9.17
CA ILE A 44 2.55 -23.87 7.94
C ILE A 44 2.56 -24.85 6.76
N ARG A 45 1.50 -24.81 5.94
CA ARG A 45 1.38 -25.68 4.76
C ARG A 45 2.56 -25.50 3.80
N PRO A 46 3.02 -26.57 3.15
CA PRO A 46 4.17 -26.50 2.25
C PRO A 46 3.87 -25.66 1.00
N GLU A 47 4.93 -25.23 0.32
CA GLU A 47 4.85 -24.61 -0.99
C GLU A 47 4.10 -25.49 -1.98
N GLY A 48 3.24 -24.87 -2.81
CA GLY A 48 2.41 -25.54 -3.80
C GLY A 48 1.11 -26.13 -3.27
N ALA A 49 0.88 -26.20 -1.95
CA ALA A 49 -0.39 -26.61 -1.37
C ALA A 49 -1.53 -25.63 -1.74
N LEU A 50 -2.73 -26.15 -2.03
CA LEU A 50 -3.88 -25.34 -2.42
C LEU A 50 -4.37 -24.45 -1.26
N ILE A 51 -4.73 -23.21 -1.61
CA ILE A 51 -5.37 -22.25 -0.71
C ILE A 51 -6.87 -22.24 -0.99
N HIS A 52 -7.65 -22.90 -0.13
CA HIS A 52 -9.09 -23.06 -0.36
C HIS A 52 -9.89 -21.75 -0.22
N GLY A 53 -9.43 -20.78 0.60
CA GLY A 53 -10.17 -19.55 0.86
C GLY A 53 -10.12 -18.52 -0.28
N PHE A 54 -9.01 -18.48 -1.04
CA PHE A 54 -8.78 -17.47 -2.09
C PHE A 54 -8.48 -18.07 -3.46
N GLY A 55 -8.23 -19.37 -3.52
CA GLY A 55 -7.63 -20.01 -4.68
C GLY A 55 -6.13 -19.74 -4.78
N GLY A 56 -5.46 -20.42 -5.72
CA GLY A 56 -4.01 -20.39 -5.87
C GLY A 56 -3.28 -21.33 -4.93
N THR A 57 -1.97 -21.18 -4.86
CA THR A 57 -1.07 -22.08 -4.11
C THR A 57 -0.26 -21.33 -3.07
N SER A 58 0.06 -22.03 -1.99
CA SER A 58 0.89 -21.52 -0.89
C SER A 58 2.33 -21.28 -1.34
N SER A 59 2.97 -20.27 -0.79
CA SER A 59 4.42 -20.03 -0.88
C SER A 59 5.24 -20.85 0.12
N GLY A 60 4.59 -21.62 0.99
CA GLY A 60 5.27 -22.27 2.11
C GLY A 60 5.72 -21.33 3.20
N PRO A 61 6.49 -21.79 4.20
CA PRO A 61 6.95 -21.00 5.32
C PRO A 61 8.11 -20.03 5.00
N ASN A 62 8.88 -20.28 3.93
CA ASN A 62 10.12 -19.55 3.65
C ASN A 62 9.95 -18.03 3.60
N PRO A 63 8.90 -17.43 2.98
CA PRO A 63 8.74 -15.97 2.97
C PRO A 63 8.56 -15.38 4.37
N LEU A 64 7.94 -16.10 5.30
CA LEU A 64 7.80 -15.65 6.68
C LEU A 64 9.11 -15.79 7.46
N ILE A 65 9.86 -16.87 7.24
CA ILE A 65 11.20 -17.05 7.82
C ILE A 65 12.12 -15.91 7.38
N GLU A 66 12.19 -15.64 6.06
CA GLU A 66 12.96 -14.52 5.52
C GLU A 66 12.51 -13.16 6.09
N LEU A 67 11.22 -12.96 6.30
CA LEU A 67 10.70 -11.74 6.92
C LEU A 67 11.19 -11.59 8.35
N HIS A 68 11.12 -12.64 9.18
CA HIS A 68 11.61 -12.61 10.55
C HIS A 68 13.11 -12.36 10.62
N ASP A 69 13.89 -13.01 9.75
CA ASP A 69 15.36 -12.82 9.68
C ASP A 69 15.71 -11.37 9.29
N ASN A 70 15.08 -10.84 8.23
CA ASN A 70 15.31 -9.47 7.76
C ASN A 70 14.89 -8.41 8.80
N LEU A 71 13.76 -8.60 9.50
CA LEU A 71 13.35 -7.69 10.56
C LEU A 71 14.30 -7.75 11.77
N THR A 72 14.78 -8.94 12.12
CA THR A 72 15.77 -9.13 13.17
C THR A 72 17.07 -8.42 12.82
N GLU A 73 17.58 -8.60 11.60
CA GLU A 73 18.77 -7.89 11.11
C GLU A 73 18.57 -6.37 11.13
N LEU A 74 17.44 -5.87 10.59
CA LEU A 74 17.12 -4.45 10.53
C LEU A 74 17.18 -3.77 11.91
N TYR A 75 16.68 -4.43 12.95
CA TYR A 75 16.55 -3.82 14.28
C TYR A 75 17.64 -4.16 15.27
N THR A 76 18.43 -5.23 15.07
CA THR A 76 19.51 -5.62 15.97
C THR A 76 20.56 -4.51 16.09
N ASP A 77 20.99 -3.93 14.98
CA ASP A 77 22.01 -2.87 14.97
C ASP A 77 21.48 -1.50 15.46
N LYS A 78 20.16 -1.42 15.72
CA LYS A 78 19.49 -0.18 16.13
C LYS A 78 18.97 -0.19 17.57
N VAL A 79 19.33 -1.20 18.32
CA VAL A 79 18.97 -1.26 19.74
C VAL A 79 19.51 -0.03 20.49
N GLY A 80 18.62 0.69 21.15
CA GLY A 80 18.93 1.93 21.86
C GLY A 80 18.79 3.22 21.02
N GLU A 81 18.55 3.11 19.72
CA GLU A 81 18.31 4.26 18.84
C GLU A 81 16.81 4.48 18.57
N PRO A 82 16.38 5.71 18.28
CA PRO A 82 15.02 5.98 17.81
C PRO A 82 14.77 5.33 16.45
N VAL A 83 13.58 4.78 16.24
CA VAL A 83 13.13 4.29 14.93
C VAL A 83 13.02 5.46 13.96
N SER A 84 13.68 5.36 12.81
CA SER A 84 13.65 6.38 11.76
C SER A 84 12.51 6.12 10.74
N SER A 85 12.19 7.15 9.96
CA SER A 85 11.26 7.02 8.83
C SER A 85 11.68 5.94 7.82
N VAL A 86 12.99 5.79 7.60
CA VAL A 86 13.55 4.75 6.72
C VAL A 86 13.28 3.36 7.28
N ASP A 87 13.44 3.16 8.60
CA ASP A 87 13.20 1.86 9.24
C ASP A 87 11.73 1.45 9.14
N ILE A 88 10.82 2.41 9.28
CA ILE A 88 9.37 2.18 9.14
C ILE A 88 9.05 1.73 7.71
N VAL A 89 9.58 2.44 6.71
CA VAL A 89 9.32 2.10 5.29
C VAL A 89 9.99 0.78 4.90
N ASP A 90 11.20 0.49 5.39
CA ASP A 90 11.87 -0.78 5.16
C ASP A 90 11.08 -1.94 5.78
N THR A 91 10.55 -1.78 7.00
CA THR A 91 9.68 -2.76 7.65
C THR A 91 8.43 -3.05 6.82
N GLU A 92 7.73 -2.01 6.36
CA GLU A 92 6.53 -2.15 5.54
C GLU A 92 6.85 -2.85 4.20
N ASN A 93 7.95 -2.49 3.56
CA ASN A 93 8.38 -3.11 2.30
C ASN A 93 8.78 -4.59 2.47
N LEU A 94 9.42 -4.95 3.58
CA LEU A 94 9.75 -6.35 3.90
C LEU A 94 8.48 -7.17 4.12
N ILE A 95 7.50 -6.64 4.85
CA ILE A 95 6.18 -7.26 5.02
C ILE A 95 5.50 -7.41 3.65
N GLY A 96 5.50 -6.36 2.83
CA GLY A 96 4.95 -6.37 1.47
C GLY A 96 5.60 -7.44 0.59
N ARG A 97 6.92 -7.61 0.66
CA ARG A 97 7.66 -8.67 -0.05
C ARG A 97 7.19 -10.06 0.37
N CYS A 98 6.99 -10.29 1.66
CA CYS A 98 6.44 -11.55 2.17
C CYS A 98 5.02 -11.81 1.63
N VAL A 99 4.16 -10.79 1.63
CA VAL A 99 2.77 -10.89 1.13
C VAL A 99 2.70 -11.29 -0.35
N VAL A 100 3.61 -10.78 -1.20
CA VAL A 100 3.57 -11.06 -2.65
C VAL A 100 4.27 -12.35 -3.05
N ALA A 101 5.04 -12.97 -2.18
CA ALA A 101 5.90 -14.12 -2.48
C ALA A 101 5.14 -15.30 -3.11
N GLY A 102 3.90 -15.56 -2.69
CA GLY A 102 3.05 -16.62 -3.24
C GLY A 102 2.34 -16.28 -4.56
N ASN A 103 2.54 -15.10 -5.10
CA ASN A 103 1.89 -14.59 -6.33
C ASN A 103 0.34 -14.56 -6.29
N VAL A 104 -0.27 -14.87 -5.16
CA VAL A 104 -1.73 -14.86 -4.93
C VAL A 104 -2.20 -13.48 -4.53
N ARG A 105 -1.40 -12.79 -3.74
CA ARG A 105 -1.67 -11.43 -3.24
C ARG A 105 -0.77 -10.41 -3.91
N ARG A 106 -1.20 -9.16 -3.84
CA ARG A 106 -0.41 -7.99 -4.21
C ARG A 106 -0.23 -7.12 -2.98
N SER A 107 0.90 -6.45 -2.91
CA SER A 107 1.17 -5.41 -1.91
C SER A 107 1.86 -4.25 -2.61
N ALA A 108 1.46 -3.05 -2.26
CA ALA A 108 2.13 -1.83 -2.63
C ALA A 108 1.79 -0.78 -1.58
N ALA A 109 2.70 0.13 -1.32
CA ALA A 109 2.54 1.20 -0.36
C ALA A 109 2.82 2.57 -0.98
N LEU A 110 2.31 3.61 -0.36
CA LEU A 110 2.74 4.99 -0.55
C LEU A 110 3.29 5.48 0.79
N ALA A 111 4.59 5.68 0.85
CA ALA A 111 5.22 6.34 1.97
C ALA A 111 5.19 7.86 1.77
N MET A 112 4.78 8.59 2.81
CA MET A 112 4.73 10.06 2.79
C MET A 112 5.66 10.60 3.88
N GLY A 113 6.85 11.06 3.46
CA GLY A 113 7.86 11.61 4.34
C GLY A 113 7.76 13.12 4.52
N LYS A 114 8.64 13.65 5.36
CA LYS A 114 8.82 15.10 5.53
C LYS A 114 9.68 15.66 4.41
N PHE A 115 9.43 16.90 4.06
CA PHE A 115 10.18 17.68 3.06
C PHE A 115 11.69 17.75 3.34
N ASP A 116 12.08 17.78 4.61
CA ASP A 116 13.46 17.97 5.09
C ASP A 116 14.12 16.65 5.58
N ASP A 117 13.44 15.52 5.47
CA ASP A 117 14.02 14.21 5.84
C ASP A 117 14.86 13.65 4.68
N THR A 118 16.09 14.13 4.56
CA THR A 118 17.00 13.73 3.47
C THR A 118 17.30 12.24 3.46
N ARG A 119 17.38 11.58 4.62
CA ARG A 119 17.61 10.12 4.70
C ARG A 119 16.47 9.34 4.04
N TYR A 120 15.24 9.73 4.31
CA TYR A 120 14.06 9.16 3.70
C TYR A 120 14.00 9.45 2.19
N LEU A 121 14.24 10.71 1.80
CA LEU A 121 14.14 11.16 0.40
C LEU A 121 15.20 10.52 -0.51
N GLU A 122 16.35 10.12 0.06
CA GLU A 122 17.45 9.47 -0.65
C GLU A 122 17.49 7.94 -0.52
N MET A 123 16.59 7.34 0.29
CA MET A 123 16.70 5.92 0.66
C MET A 123 16.72 4.96 -0.53
N LYS A 124 16.09 5.33 -1.65
CA LYS A 124 16.07 4.53 -2.89
C LYS A 124 17.29 4.73 -3.81
N ASN A 125 18.25 5.56 -3.41
CA ASN A 125 19.55 5.63 -4.08
C ASN A 125 20.41 4.38 -3.75
N ASP A 126 20.11 3.67 -2.67
CA ASP A 126 20.69 2.37 -2.34
C ASP A 126 20.09 1.29 -3.25
N GLN A 127 20.86 0.91 -4.28
CA GLN A 127 20.43 -0.03 -5.32
C GLN A 127 20.23 -1.44 -4.77
N GLU A 128 21.03 -1.89 -3.81
CA GLU A 128 20.89 -3.22 -3.21
C GLU A 128 19.55 -3.34 -2.50
N LYS A 129 19.24 -2.39 -1.60
CA LYS A 129 17.97 -2.37 -0.87
C LYS A 129 16.78 -2.08 -1.79
N LEU A 130 16.98 -1.28 -2.86
CA LEU A 130 15.95 -1.05 -3.86
C LEU A 130 15.52 -2.37 -4.52
N TYR A 131 16.46 -3.17 -4.99
CA TYR A 131 16.15 -4.47 -5.59
C TYR A 131 15.67 -5.51 -4.57
N HIS A 132 16.13 -5.43 -3.32
CA HIS A 132 15.76 -6.38 -2.30
C HIS A 132 14.30 -6.19 -1.83
N HIS A 133 13.91 -4.98 -1.43
CA HIS A 133 12.57 -4.72 -0.85
C HIS A 133 11.98 -3.32 -1.13
N ARG A 134 12.78 -2.26 -1.31
CA ARG A 134 12.28 -0.88 -1.41
C ARG A 134 11.47 -0.58 -2.68
N TRP A 135 11.44 -1.52 -3.62
CA TRP A 135 10.55 -1.46 -4.78
C TRP A 135 9.06 -1.53 -4.42
N GLY A 136 8.72 -2.02 -3.21
CA GLY A 136 7.35 -2.23 -2.75
C GLY A 136 6.58 -0.96 -2.43
N SER A 137 7.23 0.19 -2.33
CA SER A 137 6.57 1.47 -2.04
C SER A 137 6.88 2.55 -3.08
N ASN A 138 5.93 3.47 -3.28
CA ASN A 138 6.17 4.78 -3.86
C ASN A 138 6.53 5.74 -2.72
N ASN A 139 7.64 6.47 -2.84
CA ASN A 139 8.08 7.40 -1.81
C ASN A 139 7.82 8.84 -2.25
N SER A 140 7.09 9.58 -1.45
CA SER A 140 6.70 10.96 -1.73
C SER A 140 6.84 11.82 -0.48
N PHE A 141 6.80 13.13 -0.63
CA PHE A 141 6.73 14.07 0.48
C PHE A 141 5.57 15.07 0.32
N ASN A 142 5.14 15.64 1.43
CA ASN A 142 4.10 16.68 1.39
C ASN A 142 4.66 17.98 0.86
N ALA A 143 4.19 18.38 -0.32
CA ALA A 143 4.60 19.60 -1.02
C ALA A 143 3.68 20.78 -0.66
N GLU A 144 4.26 21.99 -0.55
CA GLU A 144 3.53 23.22 -0.26
C GLU A 144 3.98 24.34 -1.20
N VAL A 145 3.09 25.29 -1.47
CA VAL A 145 3.41 26.46 -2.31
C VAL A 145 4.49 27.32 -1.65
N GLY A 146 5.52 27.66 -2.42
CA GLY A 146 6.61 28.52 -1.97
C GLY A 146 7.82 27.81 -1.38
N MET A 147 7.83 26.48 -1.32
CA MET A 147 9.03 25.71 -0.99
C MET A 147 10.07 25.78 -2.11
N ASP A 148 11.35 25.66 -1.77
CA ASP A 148 12.42 25.47 -2.76
C ASP A 148 12.54 23.98 -3.12
N TYR A 149 12.22 23.64 -4.33
CA TYR A 149 12.21 22.28 -4.86
C TYR A 149 13.47 21.92 -5.64
N THR A 150 14.48 22.79 -5.72
CA THR A 150 15.66 22.59 -6.57
C THR A 150 16.34 21.25 -6.27
N TRP A 151 16.69 21.02 -5.01
CA TRP A 151 17.32 19.76 -4.59
C TRP A 151 16.39 18.53 -4.79
N HIS A 152 15.10 18.66 -4.49
CA HIS A 152 14.13 17.56 -4.64
C HIS A 152 13.95 17.16 -6.11
N ALA A 153 13.94 18.15 -7.02
CA ALA A 153 13.88 17.89 -8.46
C ALA A 153 15.12 17.13 -8.96
N GLU A 154 16.30 17.49 -8.44
CA GLU A 154 17.54 16.75 -8.73
C GLU A 154 17.49 15.29 -8.25
N GLN A 155 16.90 15.03 -7.08
CA GLN A 155 16.71 13.65 -6.62
C GLN A 155 15.73 12.90 -7.52
N SER A 156 14.56 13.49 -7.80
CA SER A 156 13.54 12.87 -8.67
C SER A 156 14.06 12.58 -10.08
N GLN A 157 15.01 13.38 -10.58
CA GLN A 157 15.65 13.15 -11.88
C GLN A 157 16.46 11.85 -11.91
N LYS A 158 16.99 11.37 -10.77
CA LYS A 158 17.86 10.18 -10.72
C LYS A 158 17.10 8.89 -10.96
N ASN A 159 15.92 8.75 -10.35
CA ASN A 159 15.16 7.49 -10.35
C ASN A 159 13.62 7.66 -10.37
N GLY A 160 13.10 8.89 -10.54
CA GLY A 160 11.67 9.19 -10.53
C GLY A 160 11.08 9.49 -9.15
N GLU A 161 11.87 9.37 -8.09
CA GLU A 161 11.46 9.64 -6.70
C GLU A 161 12.46 10.56 -5.98
N PRO A 162 12.05 11.32 -4.97
CA PRO A 162 10.71 11.34 -4.35
C PRO A 162 9.64 11.99 -5.22
N GLY A 163 8.39 11.55 -5.04
CA GLY A 163 7.20 12.19 -5.60
C GLY A 163 6.72 13.37 -4.75
N TYR A 164 5.82 14.18 -5.32
CA TYR A 164 5.28 15.41 -4.71
C TYR A 164 3.79 15.22 -4.43
N ILE A 165 3.37 15.30 -3.16
CA ILE A 165 1.96 15.19 -2.77
C ILE A 165 1.48 16.52 -2.20
N TRP A 166 0.43 17.06 -2.81
CA TRP A 166 -0.21 18.30 -2.41
C TRP A 166 -1.42 18.02 -1.51
N LEU A 167 -1.14 17.60 -0.26
CA LEU A 167 -2.17 17.16 0.68
C LEU A 167 -3.22 18.26 0.94
N ASN A 168 -2.82 19.52 0.99
CA ASN A 168 -3.74 20.64 1.15
C ASN A 168 -4.68 20.80 -0.06
N ASN A 169 -4.20 20.53 -1.27
CA ASN A 169 -5.05 20.52 -2.46
C ASN A 169 -6.06 19.37 -2.41
N ALA A 170 -5.63 18.18 -1.98
CA ALA A 170 -6.52 17.04 -1.79
C ALA A 170 -7.65 17.35 -0.78
N ARG A 171 -7.31 18.01 0.32
CA ARG A 171 -8.28 18.40 1.37
C ARG A 171 -9.29 19.46 0.92
N THR A 172 -8.89 20.35 0.03
CA THR A 172 -9.71 21.50 -0.38
C THR A 172 -10.35 21.33 -1.76
N ARG A 173 -9.78 20.49 -2.64
CA ARG A 173 -10.20 20.34 -4.03
C ARG A 173 -10.36 18.88 -4.48
N GLY A 174 -10.39 17.96 -3.54
CA GLY A 174 -10.37 16.52 -3.81
C GLY A 174 -11.65 15.94 -4.42
N ARG A 175 -12.75 16.72 -4.51
CA ARG A 175 -14.00 16.27 -5.14
C ARG A 175 -14.30 17.05 -6.39
N PHE A 176 -14.90 16.39 -7.39
CA PHE A 176 -15.29 17.00 -8.67
C PHE A 176 -16.37 18.07 -8.48
N LYS A 177 -15.95 19.27 -8.13
CA LYS A 177 -16.81 20.47 -8.09
C LYS A 177 -15.94 21.72 -8.23
N ASP A 178 -16.53 22.78 -8.76
CA ASP A 178 -15.86 24.05 -8.91
C ASP A 178 -15.52 24.70 -7.57
N GLY A 179 -14.36 25.30 -7.50
CA GLY A 179 -13.84 26.04 -6.34
C GLY A 179 -13.35 25.17 -5.18
N PRO A 180 -12.75 25.80 -4.16
CA PRO A 180 -12.33 25.11 -2.96
C PRO A 180 -13.54 24.61 -2.15
N ARG A 181 -13.48 23.35 -1.74
CA ARG A 181 -14.48 22.73 -0.86
C ARG A 181 -13.73 22.05 0.27
N TYR A 182 -14.14 22.27 1.47
CA TYR A 182 -13.53 21.70 2.67
C TYR A 182 -14.25 20.43 3.12
N ASP A 183 -14.74 19.62 2.17
CA ASP A 183 -15.46 18.38 2.45
C ASP A 183 -14.51 17.22 2.83
N ASP A 184 -13.23 17.30 2.45
CA ASP A 184 -12.23 16.27 2.62
C ASP A 184 -11.09 16.66 3.58
N VAL A 185 -11.35 17.52 4.54
CA VAL A 185 -10.34 18.06 5.49
C VAL A 185 -9.61 16.97 6.29
N ASN A 186 -10.21 15.80 6.43
CA ASN A 186 -9.65 14.67 7.18
C ASN A 186 -8.79 13.73 6.32
N VAL A 187 -8.58 14.02 5.04
CA VAL A 187 -7.69 13.24 4.18
C VAL A 187 -6.29 13.24 4.80
N ALA A 188 -5.77 12.04 5.07
CA ALA A 188 -4.47 11.81 5.68
C ALA A 188 -3.43 11.31 4.67
N GLY A 189 -3.87 10.66 3.58
CA GLY A 189 -2.99 10.07 2.59
C GLY A 189 -3.72 9.68 1.31
N PHE A 190 -3.10 8.77 0.57
CA PHE A 190 -3.58 8.27 -0.72
C PHE A 190 -3.33 6.77 -0.82
N ASN A 191 -3.98 6.12 -1.78
CA ASN A 191 -3.58 4.79 -2.19
C ASN A 191 -2.21 4.81 -2.90
N PRO A 192 -1.55 3.66 -3.12
CA PRO A 192 -0.19 3.59 -3.67
C PRO A 192 -0.02 4.27 -5.04
N CYS A 193 -1.05 4.30 -5.86
CA CYS A 193 -1.04 4.91 -7.21
C CYS A 193 -1.39 6.41 -7.19
N VAL A 194 -1.75 6.96 -6.03
CA VAL A 194 -2.04 8.39 -5.76
C VAL A 194 -3.31 8.94 -6.46
N GLU A 195 -4.12 8.09 -7.08
CA GLU A 195 -5.36 8.53 -7.74
C GLU A 195 -6.53 8.71 -6.79
N GLN A 196 -6.46 8.15 -5.56
CA GLN A 196 -7.54 8.22 -4.59
C GLN A 196 -7.03 8.72 -3.23
N GLN A 197 -7.51 9.90 -2.83
CA GLN A 197 -7.28 10.41 -1.47
C GLN A 197 -8.12 9.67 -0.45
N LEU A 198 -7.55 9.43 0.73
CA LEU A 198 -8.16 8.62 1.78
C LEU A 198 -8.01 9.27 3.15
N GLU A 199 -9.02 9.11 4.00
CA GLU A 199 -8.90 9.32 5.46
C GLU A 199 -8.14 8.14 6.08
N ASP A 200 -7.72 8.28 7.32
CA ASP A 200 -7.16 7.17 8.09
C ASP A 200 -8.18 6.03 8.21
N ALA A 201 -7.70 4.79 8.13
CA ALA A 201 -8.52 3.57 8.10
C ALA A 201 -9.55 3.47 6.94
N GLU A 202 -9.45 4.28 5.88
CA GLU A 202 -10.34 4.22 4.72
C GLU A 202 -9.77 3.28 3.65
N LEU A 203 -10.64 2.50 3.01
CA LEU A 203 -10.26 1.60 1.91
C LEU A 203 -10.41 2.26 0.54
N CYS A 204 -9.49 1.89 -0.36
CA CYS A 204 -9.54 2.20 -1.79
C CYS A 204 -10.42 1.17 -2.50
N CYS A 205 -11.61 1.59 -2.98
CA CYS A 205 -12.51 0.76 -3.78
C CYS A 205 -12.43 1.18 -5.24
N LEU A 206 -11.81 0.33 -6.07
CA LEU A 206 -11.58 0.60 -7.49
C LEU A 206 -12.40 -0.33 -8.38
N VAL A 207 -12.85 0.20 -9.51
CA VAL A 207 -13.44 -0.56 -10.62
C VAL A 207 -12.73 -0.17 -11.89
N GLU A 208 -12.21 -1.14 -12.63
CA GLU A 208 -11.52 -0.94 -13.89
C GLU A 208 -12.47 -1.23 -15.06
N THR A 209 -12.44 -0.38 -16.09
CA THR A 209 -13.23 -0.53 -17.30
C THR A 209 -12.35 -0.49 -18.55
N TYR A 210 -12.83 -1.06 -19.65
CA TYR A 210 -12.08 -1.21 -20.89
C TYR A 210 -12.90 -0.72 -22.09
N PRO A 211 -12.92 0.60 -22.39
CA PRO A 211 -13.81 1.16 -23.43
C PRO A 211 -13.65 0.49 -24.78
N ALA A 212 -12.45 0.19 -25.24
CA ALA A 212 -12.20 -0.45 -26.52
C ALA A 212 -12.79 -1.88 -26.66
N LYS A 213 -13.25 -2.50 -25.58
CA LYS A 213 -13.91 -3.83 -25.59
C LYS A 213 -15.39 -3.78 -25.90
N HIS A 214 -16.00 -2.60 -25.96
CA HIS A 214 -17.42 -2.37 -26.21
C HIS A 214 -17.67 -2.14 -27.71
N ASP A 215 -18.88 -2.41 -28.17
CA ASP A 215 -19.23 -2.27 -29.59
C ASP A 215 -19.25 -0.80 -30.03
N ASP A 216 -19.82 0.06 -29.20
CA ASP A 216 -19.91 1.51 -29.38
C ASP A 216 -19.84 2.27 -28.06
N MET A 217 -19.87 3.60 -28.11
CA MET A 217 -19.78 4.42 -26.90
C MET A 217 -21.07 4.35 -26.06
N GLU A 218 -22.23 4.09 -26.64
CA GLU A 218 -23.48 3.91 -25.90
C GLU A 218 -23.41 2.65 -25.02
N ASP A 219 -22.92 1.55 -25.57
CA ASP A 219 -22.67 0.31 -24.83
C ASP A 219 -21.67 0.53 -23.70
N TYR A 220 -20.59 1.28 -23.96
CA TYR A 220 -19.61 1.63 -22.93
C TYR A 220 -20.23 2.49 -21.82
N LEU A 221 -21.07 3.49 -22.15
CA LEU A 221 -21.75 4.32 -21.15
C LEU A 221 -22.72 3.53 -20.27
N ARG A 222 -23.37 2.49 -20.81
CA ARG A 222 -24.17 1.55 -20.00
C ARG A 222 -23.29 0.78 -19.02
N THR A 223 -22.15 0.30 -19.48
CA THR A 223 -21.17 -0.39 -18.62
C THR A 223 -20.64 0.52 -17.52
N LEU A 224 -20.34 1.79 -17.80
CA LEU A 224 -19.92 2.75 -16.77
C LEU A 224 -20.96 2.95 -15.66
N LYS A 225 -22.25 2.99 -16.02
CA LYS A 225 -23.32 3.07 -15.00
C LYS A 225 -23.33 1.83 -14.08
N ILE A 226 -23.17 0.65 -14.67
CA ILE A 226 -23.13 -0.61 -13.89
C ILE A 226 -21.86 -0.66 -13.05
N ALA A 227 -20.70 -0.28 -13.60
CA ALA A 227 -19.43 -0.22 -12.88
C ALA A 227 -19.51 0.75 -11.68
N TYR A 228 -20.14 1.92 -11.86
CA TYR A 228 -20.39 2.87 -10.77
C TYR A 228 -21.25 2.25 -9.67
N LEU A 229 -22.36 1.61 -10.03
CA LEU A 229 -23.25 0.95 -9.07
C LEU A 229 -22.53 -0.19 -8.34
N TYR A 230 -21.74 -0.98 -9.06
CA TYR A 230 -20.93 -2.05 -8.49
C TYR A 230 -19.94 -1.50 -7.46
N GLY A 231 -19.13 -0.50 -7.83
CA GLY A 231 -18.19 0.14 -6.91
C GLY A 231 -18.89 0.71 -5.66
N LYS A 232 -20.04 1.40 -5.85
CA LYS A 232 -20.82 1.91 -4.71
C LYS A 232 -21.40 0.80 -3.84
N THR A 233 -21.76 -0.33 -4.40
CA THR A 233 -22.25 -1.49 -3.63
C THR A 233 -21.13 -2.10 -2.80
N ILE A 234 -19.91 -2.23 -3.33
CA ILE A 234 -18.75 -2.73 -2.59
C ILE A 234 -18.47 -1.90 -1.34
N THR A 235 -18.67 -0.57 -1.38
CA THR A 235 -18.48 0.29 -0.19
C THR A 235 -19.48 0.05 0.94
N LEU A 236 -20.49 -0.81 0.75
CA LEU A 236 -21.42 -1.26 1.79
C LEU A 236 -20.96 -2.55 2.47
N SER A 237 -19.95 -3.23 1.93
CA SER A 237 -19.46 -4.48 2.49
C SER A 237 -18.76 -4.24 3.81
N ASN A 238 -19.05 -5.09 4.80
CA ASN A 238 -18.37 -5.04 6.08
C ASN A 238 -16.94 -5.60 5.96
N THR A 239 -16.04 -4.99 6.69
CA THR A 239 -14.67 -5.46 6.92
C THR A 239 -14.54 -5.97 8.36
N HIS A 240 -13.37 -6.49 8.71
CA HIS A 240 -13.06 -6.91 10.09
C HIS A 240 -12.92 -5.72 11.07
N TRP A 241 -12.79 -4.50 10.52
CA TRP A 241 -12.45 -3.30 11.29
C TRP A 241 -13.65 -2.36 11.39
N PRO A 242 -14.24 -2.17 12.58
CA PRO A 242 -15.39 -1.27 12.76
C PRO A 242 -15.12 0.18 12.33
N GLU A 243 -13.91 0.67 12.59
CA GLU A 243 -13.51 2.02 12.18
C GLU A 243 -13.52 2.17 10.65
N THR A 244 -12.92 1.21 9.94
CA THR A 244 -12.94 1.16 8.47
C THR A 244 -14.37 1.14 7.93
N ASN A 245 -15.26 0.33 8.54
CA ASN A 245 -16.66 0.26 8.13
C ASN A 245 -17.35 1.62 8.29
N ALA A 246 -17.10 2.33 9.40
CA ALA A 246 -17.66 3.66 9.62
C ALA A 246 -17.16 4.68 8.58
N LYS A 247 -15.86 4.67 8.24
CA LYS A 247 -15.27 5.53 7.21
C LYS A 247 -15.85 5.24 5.83
N MET A 248 -15.93 3.97 5.45
CA MET A 248 -16.50 3.54 4.17
C MET A 248 -17.96 3.97 4.02
N LEU A 249 -18.76 3.81 5.04
CA LEU A 249 -20.17 4.24 5.02
C LEU A 249 -20.33 5.76 4.97
N LYS A 250 -19.45 6.51 5.65
CA LYS A 250 -19.45 7.97 5.65
C LYS A 250 -19.07 8.54 4.29
N ASN A 251 -17.96 8.10 3.73
CA ASN A 251 -17.35 8.73 2.55
C ASN A 251 -17.86 8.13 1.23
N ARG A 252 -18.14 6.83 1.21
CA ARG A 252 -18.61 6.11 0.01
C ARG A 252 -17.74 6.38 -1.21
N ARG A 253 -16.43 6.54 -0.99
CA ARG A 253 -15.43 6.88 -1.99
C ARG A 253 -15.17 5.69 -2.92
N ILE A 254 -15.11 5.94 -4.22
CA ILE A 254 -14.73 4.95 -5.24
C ILE A 254 -13.82 5.59 -6.28
N GLY A 255 -12.97 4.77 -6.91
CA GLY A 255 -12.30 5.07 -8.16
C GLY A 255 -12.95 4.29 -9.30
N LEU A 256 -13.26 4.96 -10.40
CA LEU A 256 -13.76 4.36 -11.64
C LEU A 256 -12.76 4.68 -12.74
N SER A 257 -12.01 3.69 -13.17
CA SER A 257 -10.86 3.83 -14.05
C SER A 257 -11.12 3.28 -15.45
N GLN A 258 -10.31 3.73 -16.40
CA GLN A 258 -10.36 3.33 -17.80
C GLN A 258 -8.99 2.85 -18.27
N SER A 259 -8.89 1.59 -18.67
CA SER A 259 -7.71 1.04 -19.34
C SER A 259 -7.88 1.00 -20.85
N GLY A 260 -6.78 1.29 -21.57
CA GLY A 260 -6.78 1.21 -23.02
C GLY A 260 -7.35 2.45 -23.71
N VAL A 261 -7.08 3.64 -23.19
CA VAL A 261 -7.55 4.90 -23.78
C VAL A 261 -7.06 5.08 -25.23
N VAL A 262 -5.80 4.71 -25.52
CA VAL A 262 -5.27 4.76 -26.89
C VAL A 262 -6.00 3.81 -27.82
N GLN A 263 -6.33 2.62 -27.34
CA GLN A 263 -7.13 1.64 -28.10
C GLN A 263 -8.55 2.15 -28.35
N ALA A 264 -9.15 2.85 -27.38
CA ALA A 264 -10.45 3.50 -27.56
C ALA A 264 -10.39 4.60 -28.62
N PHE A 265 -9.36 5.44 -28.62
CA PHE A 265 -9.13 6.44 -29.67
C PHE A 265 -8.99 5.83 -31.07
N ASN A 266 -8.30 4.71 -31.17
CA ASN A 266 -8.15 4.00 -32.45
C ASN A 266 -9.45 3.37 -32.93
N LYS A 267 -10.32 2.92 -32.02
CA LYS A 267 -11.59 2.28 -32.35
C LYS A 267 -12.69 3.27 -32.65
N PHE A 268 -12.88 4.28 -31.83
CA PHE A 268 -14.01 5.17 -31.86
C PHE A 268 -13.67 6.57 -32.42
N GLY A 269 -12.39 6.92 -32.48
CA GLY A 269 -11.93 8.27 -32.78
C GLY A 269 -11.79 9.13 -31.51
N ARG A 270 -10.85 10.08 -31.55
CA ARG A 270 -10.59 10.94 -30.40
C ARG A 270 -11.77 11.80 -30.00
N ARG A 271 -12.49 12.33 -31.01
CA ARG A 271 -13.63 13.21 -30.78
C ARG A 271 -14.73 12.50 -29.98
N GLU A 272 -15.11 11.31 -30.40
CA GLU A 272 -16.17 10.51 -29.77
C GLU A 272 -15.86 10.12 -28.32
N VAL A 273 -14.58 9.91 -28.00
CA VAL A 273 -14.13 9.55 -26.63
C VAL A 273 -14.08 10.77 -25.72
N TYR A 274 -13.88 11.98 -26.26
CA TYR A 274 -13.81 13.22 -25.46
C TYR A 274 -15.16 13.93 -25.28
N GLU A 275 -16.10 13.79 -26.19
CA GLU A 275 -17.47 14.33 -26.12
C GLU A 275 -18.42 13.37 -25.36
#